data_4bd94510e3a85c04aa449ce255f9e61b
#
_entry.id   4bd94510e3a85c04aa449ce255f9e61b
#
_cell.length_a   1.000
_cell.length_b   1.000
_cell.length_c   1.000
_cell.angle_alpha   90.00
_cell.angle_beta   90.00
_cell.angle_gamma   90.00
#
_symmetry.space_group_name_H-M   'P 1'
#
loop_
_entity.id
_entity.type
_entity.pdbx_description
1 polymer ?
#
loop_
_entity_poly.entity_id
_entity_poly.type
_entity_poly.pdbx_seq_one_letter_code
_entity_poly.pdbx_strand_id
1 'polypeptide(L)'
;LDTNKKYPNINKYIFAHSMWSWIFLSEILKTLPLKGLIISGSTKLPKFLIYIQTLLIKIVVFFQGKEAVSSFLDSITIRSYNDKFKPNRTTSDWISTDDQNVDEYVEDKLCGFLVTNSLWLDMSEGFLEIFNIKNYKYVDKNMPILLISGDLDAVGDFGKGSPKLARMLNKVFKKVDSVIVQDEKHEVFSGTLKESSYKIIKNFLN
;
A
#
# COMPACT_ATOMS: atom_id res chain seq x y z
N LEU A 1 -16.54 13.84 0.79
CA LEU A 1 -16.88 12.75 -0.10
C LEU A 1 -18.36 12.81 -0.42
N ASP A 2 -18.72 12.95 -1.69
CA ASP A 2 -20.09 13.07 -2.18
C ASP A 2 -20.96 11.85 -1.82
N THR A 3 -20.30 10.69 -1.64
CA THR A 3 -20.89 9.43 -1.21
C THR A 3 -21.64 9.53 0.13
N ASN A 4 -21.20 10.40 1.05
CA ASN A 4 -21.89 10.62 2.33
C ASN A 4 -23.20 11.38 2.16
N LYS A 5 -23.27 12.30 1.20
CA LYS A 5 -24.51 13.00 0.86
C LYS A 5 -25.48 12.08 0.14
N LYS A 6 -24.97 11.23 -0.77
CA LYS A 6 -25.79 10.32 -1.57
C LYS A 6 -26.32 9.13 -0.77
N TYR A 7 -25.55 8.63 0.19
CA TYR A 7 -25.89 7.45 1.00
C TYR A 7 -25.61 7.69 2.49
N PRO A 8 -26.43 8.52 3.19
CA PRO A 8 -26.14 8.93 4.57
C PRO A 8 -26.24 7.78 5.58
N ASN A 9 -27.11 6.78 5.33
CA ASN A 9 -27.45 5.71 6.28
C ASN A 9 -26.76 4.37 5.98
N ILE A 10 -25.81 4.33 5.04
CA ILE A 10 -25.10 3.09 4.69
C ILE A 10 -23.74 3.04 5.37
N ASN A 11 -23.40 1.88 5.94
CA ASN A 11 -22.07 1.60 6.46
C ASN A 11 -21.04 1.67 5.31
N LYS A 12 -20.03 2.49 5.47
CA LYS A 12 -18.98 2.70 4.47
C LYS A 12 -17.68 2.10 4.94
N TYR A 13 -17.14 1.22 4.11
CA TYR A 13 -15.82 0.65 4.27
C TYR A 13 -14.92 1.14 3.12
N ILE A 14 -13.65 1.26 3.39
CA ILE A 14 -12.65 1.52 2.37
C ILE A 14 -11.75 0.30 2.23
N PHE A 15 -11.53 -0.11 0.99
CA PHE A 15 -10.46 -1.02 0.61
C PHE A 15 -9.38 -0.21 -0.10
N ALA A 16 -8.17 -0.23 0.44
CA ALA A 16 -7.02 0.51 -0.08
C ALA A 16 -5.85 -0.43 -0.29
N HIS A 17 -5.42 -0.56 -1.56
CA HIS A 17 -4.34 -1.46 -1.95
C HIS A 17 -3.07 -0.69 -2.32
N SER A 18 -1.90 -1.23 -1.96
CA SER A 18 -0.58 -0.74 -2.37
C SER A 18 -0.41 0.77 -2.05
N MET A 19 -0.07 1.60 -3.01
CA MET A 19 0.08 3.05 -2.87
C MET A 19 -1.17 3.71 -2.28
N TRP A 20 -2.37 3.30 -2.67
CA TRP A 20 -3.62 3.81 -2.13
C TRP A 20 -3.76 3.57 -0.62
N SER A 21 -3.12 2.54 -0.07
CA SER A 21 -3.12 2.29 1.38
C SER A 21 -2.46 3.42 2.17
N TRP A 22 -1.39 3.97 1.67
CA TRP A 22 -0.70 5.11 2.29
C TRP A 22 -1.45 6.43 2.07
N ILE A 23 -2.03 6.63 0.89
CA ILE A 23 -2.89 7.78 0.60
C ILE A 23 -4.09 7.79 1.57
N PHE A 24 -4.73 6.65 1.76
CA PHE A 24 -5.86 6.56 2.69
C PHE A 24 -5.44 6.71 4.16
N LEU A 25 -4.27 6.27 4.56
CA LEU A 25 -3.74 6.56 5.89
C LEU A 25 -3.56 8.07 6.12
N SER A 26 -3.22 8.85 5.09
CA SER A 26 -3.19 10.32 5.18
C SER A 26 -4.61 10.90 5.26
N GLU A 27 -5.56 10.39 4.48
CA GLU A 27 -6.93 10.87 4.48
C GLU A 27 -7.67 10.62 5.81
N ILE A 28 -7.45 9.48 6.48
CA ILE A 28 -8.08 9.23 7.79
C ILE A 28 -7.59 10.16 8.90
N LEU A 29 -6.46 10.86 8.72
CA LEU A 29 -6.03 11.90 9.66
C LEU A 29 -7.02 13.08 9.70
N LYS A 30 -7.88 13.24 8.67
CA LYS A 30 -8.90 14.26 8.50
C LYS A 30 -10.25 13.70 8.90
N THR A 31 -10.54 13.09 9.89
CA THR A 31 -11.85 12.59 10.38
C THR A 31 -12.82 12.18 9.26
N LEU A 32 -12.81 10.93 8.88
CA LEU A 32 -13.75 10.36 7.91
C LEU A 32 -14.76 9.44 8.61
N PRO A 33 -16.07 9.55 8.34
CA PRO A 33 -17.09 8.69 8.91
C PRO A 33 -17.09 7.32 8.22
N LEU A 34 -16.13 6.47 8.57
CA LEU A 34 -15.98 5.12 8.05
C LEU A 34 -16.34 4.08 9.12
N LYS A 35 -16.92 2.98 8.68
CA LYS A 35 -17.22 1.82 9.53
C LYS A 35 -16.01 0.91 9.68
N GLY A 36 -15.07 0.94 8.74
CA GLY A 36 -13.83 0.19 8.78
C GLY A 36 -12.92 0.46 7.58
N LEU A 37 -11.65 0.11 7.75
CA LEU A 37 -10.61 0.27 6.73
C LEU A 37 -9.90 -1.06 6.50
N ILE A 38 -9.77 -1.45 5.23
CA ILE A 38 -9.02 -2.61 4.78
C ILE A 38 -7.80 -2.11 4.01
N ILE A 39 -6.62 -2.52 4.45
CA ILE A 39 -5.32 -2.14 3.88
C ILE A 39 -4.68 -3.41 3.30
N SER A 40 -4.41 -3.42 2.00
CA SER A 40 -3.79 -4.55 1.31
C SER A 40 -2.43 -4.18 0.72
N GLY A 41 -1.45 -5.07 0.81
CA GLY A 41 -0.14 -4.92 0.17
C GLY A 41 0.63 -3.69 0.68
N SER A 42 0.61 -3.44 1.99
CA SER A 42 1.18 -2.24 2.60
C SER A 42 2.28 -2.56 3.62
N THR A 43 3.15 -1.59 3.85
CA THR A 43 4.26 -1.71 4.79
C THR A 43 4.49 -0.41 5.56
N LYS A 44 5.25 -0.51 6.65
CA LYS A 44 5.80 0.63 7.39
C LYS A 44 7.31 0.69 7.22
N LEU A 45 7.79 1.78 6.67
CA LEU A 45 9.22 2.06 6.53
C LEU A 45 9.82 2.65 7.80
N PRO A 46 11.09 2.33 8.13
CA PRO A 46 11.85 3.01 9.18
C PRO A 46 12.10 4.48 8.82
N LYS A 47 11.97 5.39 9.79
CA LYS A 47 12.14 6.83 9.55
C LYS A 47 13.45 7.19 8.87
N PHE A 48 14.56 6.57 9.28
CA PHE A 48 15.86 6.90 8.71
C PHE A 48 15.95 6.55 7.21
N LEU A 49 15.32 5.44 6.79
CA LEU A 49 15.24 5.07 5.37
C LEU A 49 14.40 6.08 4.58
N ILE A 50 13.30 6.58 5.16
CA ILE A 50 12.47 7.61 4.52
C ILE A 50 13.29 8.89 4.30
N TYR A 51 14.08 9.33 5.30
CA TYR A 51 14.95 10.52 5.14
C TYR A 51 16.01 10.33 4.06
N ILE A 52 16.66 9.17 4.01
CA ILE A 52 17.64 8.86 2.96
C ILE A 52 16.98 8.85 1.58
N GLN A 53 15.83 8.19 1.47
CA GLN A 53 15.05 8.13 0.23
C GLN A 53 14.59 9.52 -0.21
N THR A 54 14.05 10.33 0.71
CA THR A 54 13.62 11.71 0.41
C THR A 54 14.80 12.56 -0.08
N LEU A 55 15.97 12.46 0.56
CA LEU A 55 17.16 13.19 0.13
C LEU A 55 17.58 12.78 -1.29
N LEU A 56 17.61 11.48 -1.56
CA LEU A 56 17.94 10.95 -2.89
C LEU A 56 16.96 11.45 -3.96
N ILE A 57 15.66 11.41 -3.67
CA ILE A 57 14.64 11.91 -4.58
C ILE A 57 14.81 13.41 -4.82
N LYS A 58 15.09 14.21 -3.78
CA LYS A 58 15.36 15.66 -3.91
C LYS A 58 16.57 15.96 -4.80
N ILE A 59 17.60 15.14 -4.73
CA ILE A 59 18.76 15.25 -5.63
C ILE A 59 18.34 14.98 -7.07
N VAL A 60 17.56 13.91 -7.32
CA VAL A 60 17.07 13.60 -8.66
C VAL A 60 16.16 14.72 -9.20
N VAL A 61 15.24 15.23 -8.37
CA VAL A 61 14.37 16.36 -8.71
C VAL A 61 15.18 17.62 -9.05
N PHE A 62 16.25 17.88 -8.32
CA PHE A 62 17.11 19.04 -8.59
C PHE A 62 17.76 18.99 -9.97
N PHE A 63 18.22 17.82 -10.42
CA PHE A 63 18.88 17.65 -11.70
C PHE A 63 17.93 17.41 -12.89
N GLN A 64 16.81 16.73 -12.67
CA GLN A 64 15.90 16.31 -13.74
C GLN A 64 14.59 17.09 -13.78
N GLY A 65 14.21 17.77 -12.69
CA GLY A 65 12.93 18.44 -12.54
C GLY A 65 11.83 17.53 -11.98
N LYS A 66 10.74 18.14 -11.50
CA LYS A 66 9.60 17.46 -10.86
C LYS A 66 8.79 16.63 -11.83
N GLU A 67 8.55 17.17 -13.04
CA GLU A 67 7.71 16.55 -14.07
C GLU A 67 8.44 15.46 -14.86
N ALA A 68 9.75 15.37 -14.70
CA ALA A 68 10.54 14.33 -15.34
C ALA A 68 10.28 12.95 -14.72
N VAL A 69 10.57 11.93 -15.50
CA VAL A 69 10.46 10.51 -15.13
C VAL A 69 11.86 9.93 -14.96
N SER A 70 12.16 9.35 -13.82
CA SER A 70 13.48 8.79 -13.53
C SER A 70 13.47 7.26 -13.55
N SER A 71 14.12 6.68 -14.56
CA SER A 71 14.37 5.24 -14.61
C SER A 71 15.25 4.74 -13.45
N PHE A 72 16.08 5.63 -12.90
CA PHE A 72 16.88 5.33 -11.70
C PHE A 72 15.98 5.14 -10.49
N LEU A 73 15.03 6.07 -10.21
CA LEU A 73 14.10 5.92 -9.09
C LEU A 73 13.22 4.66 -9.25
N ASP A 74 12.75 4.38 -10.45
CA ASP A 74 12.01 3.17 -10.75
C ASP A 74 12.86 1.91 -10.48
N SER A 75 14.12 1.90 -10.88
CA SER A 75 15.01 0.74 -10.72
C SER A 75 15.27 0.38 -9.25
N ILE A 76 15.40 1.37 -8.37
CA ILE A 76 15.63 1.16 -6.94
C ILE A 76 14.33 0.96 -6.13
N THR A 77 13.17 1.11 -6.76
CA THR A 77 11.84 0.91 -6.17
C THR A 77 11.12 -0.26 -6.85
N ILE A 78 10.29 0.02 -7.84
CA ILE A 78 9.38 -0.97 -8.45
C ILE A 78 10.14 -2.15 -9.08
N ARG A 79 11.18 -1.88 -9.88
CA ARG A 79 11.97 -2.97 -10.50
C ARG A 79 12.71 -3.81 -9.46
N SER A 80 13.15 -3.19 -8.34
CA SER A 80 13.81 -3.93 -7.27
C SER A 80 12.91 -4.99 -6.63
N TYR A 81 11.57 -4.82 -6.66
CA TYR A 81 10.64 -5.85 -6.20
C TYR A 81 10.65 -7.05 -7.13
N ASN A 82 10.65 -6.82 -8.46
CA ASN A 82 10.68 -7.91 -9.44
C ASN A 82 11.99 -8.70 -9.40
N ASP A 83 13.11 -8.03 -9.12
CA ASP A 83 14.44 -8.67 -8.99
C ASP A 83 14.51 -9.72 -7.87
N LYS A 84 13.59 -9.70 -6.92
CA LYS A 84 13.50 -10.71 -5.86
C LYS A 84 12.95 -12.06 -6.33
N PHE A 85 12.37 -12.10 -7.53
CA PHE A 85 11.74 -13.28 -8.12
C PHE A 85 12.51 -13.87 -9.31
N LYS A 86 13.79 -13.53 -9.45
CA LYS A 86 14.65 -14.08 -10.53
C LYS A 86 14.81 -15.61 -10.43
N PRO A 87 14.77 -16.33 -11.59
CA PRO A 87 14.63 -15.80 -12.95
C PRO A 87 13.21 -15.31 -13.24
N ASN A 88 13.10 -14.09 -13.81
CA ASN A 88 11.82 -13.47 -14.08
C ASN A 88 11.23 -13.98 -15.41
N ARG A 89 9.92 -14.21 -15.46
CA ARG A 89 9.15 -14.47 -16.67
C ARG A 89 8.75 -13.15 -17.35
N THR A 90 8.40 -12.15 -16.55
CA THR A 90 7.98 -10.81 -17.01
C THR A 90 8.68 -9.70 -16.23
N THR A 91 8.33 -8.45 -16.52
CA THR A 91 8.76 -7.26 -15.76
C THR A 91 8.00 -7.06 -14.45
N SER A 92 6.98 -7.89 -14.18
CA SER A 92 6.01 -7.65 -13.09
C SER A 92 5.63 -8.92 -12.30
N ASP A 93 6.48 -9.93 -12.28
CA ASP A 93 6.21 -11.20 -11.58
C ASP A 93 6.02 -11.05 -10.06
N TRP A 94 6.41 -9.91 -9.50
CA TRP A 94 6.23 -9.60 -8.09
C TRP A 94 4.77 -9.33 -7.69
N ILE A 95 3.89 -9.07 -8.68
CA ILE A 95 2.50 -8.63 -8.45
C ILE A 95 1.64 -9.78 -7.96
N SER A 96 1.64 -10.91 -8.69
CA SER A 96 0.70 -12.01 -8.43
C SER A 96 1.35 -13.38 -8.54
N THR A 97 0.73 -14.37 -7.91
CA THR A 97 1.03 -15.80 -8.08
C THR A 97 0.26 -16.40 -9.26
N ASP A 98 -0.73 -15.69 -9.79
CA ASP A 98 -1.48 -16.08 -10.99
C ASP A 98 -0.81 -15.45 -12.22
N ASP A 99 -0.22 -16.30 -13.08
CA ASP A 99 0.48 -15.87 -14.29
C ASP A 99 -0.44 -15.12 -15.25
N GLN A 100 -1.72 -15.48 -15.34
CA GLN A 100 -2.68 -14.77 -16.17
C GLN A 100 -2.87 -13.33 -15.69
N ASN A 101 -3.02 -13.13 -14.38
CA ASN A 101 -3.13 -11.78 -13.80
C ASN A 101 -1.87 -10.94 -14.07
N VAL A 102 -0.67 -11.55 -14.02
CA VAL A 102 0.59 -10.87 -14.34
C VAL A 102 0.62 -10.47 -15.82
N ASP A 103 0.19 -11.36 -16.72
CA ASP A 103 0.17 -11.09 -18.16
C ASP A 103 -0.81 -9.95 -18.50
N GLU A 104 -2.03 -9.99 -17.94
CA GLU A 104 -3.03 -8.92 -18.07
C GLU A 104 -2.48 -7.57 -17.59
N TYR A 105 -1.76 -7.54 -16.45
CA TYR A 105 -1.12 -6.33 -15.95
C TYR A 105 -0.02 -5.80 -16.89
N VAL A 106 0.79 -6.68 -17.47
CA VAL A 106 1.89 -6.29 -18.39
C VAL A 106 1.36 -5.79 -19.73
N GLU A 107 0.24 -6.35 -20.20
CA GLU A 107 -0.41 -5.95 -21.45
C GLU A 107 -1.22 -4.66 -21.32
N ASP A 108 -1.70 -4.32 -20.14
CA ASP A 108 -2.50 -3.11 -19.91
C ASP A 108 -1.62 -1.85 -19.93
N LYS A 109 -1.86 -0.97 -20.91
CA LYS A 109 -1.15 0.31 -21.06
C LYS A 109 -1.35 1.28 -19.90
N LEU A 110 -2.37 1.05 -19.06
CA LEU A 110 -2.65 1.84 -17.86
C LEU A 110 -1.91 1.29 -16.62
N CYS A 111 -1.16 0.18 -16.77
CA CYS A 111 -0.38 -0.44 -15.72
C CYS A 111 1.13 -0.35 -16.03
N GLY A 112 1.97 -0.42 -14.99
CA GLY A 112 3.43 -0.53 -15.12
C GLY A 112 4.15 0.68 -15.73
N PHE A 113 3.46 1.80 -15.96
CA PHE A 113 4.09 3.00 -16.49
C PHE A 113 4.97 3.71 -15.44
N LEU A 114 6.00 4.41 -15.91
CA LEU A 114 6.87 5.19 -15.06
C LEU A 114 6.15 6.44 -14.56
N VAL A 115 6.34 6.74 -13.29
CA VAL A 115 5.73 7.91 -12.64
C VAL A 115 6.70 9.08 -12.53
N THR A 116 6.18 10.30 -12.37
CA THR A 116 6.98 11.50 -12.24
C THR A 116 7.80 11.53 -10.95
N ASN A 117 8.89 12.29 -10.96
CA ASN A 117 9.71 12.52 -9.79
C ASN A 117 8.94 13.19 -8.65
N SER A 118 7.92 14.03 -8.98
CA SER A 118 7.03 14.65 -7.98
C SER A 118 6.23 13.60 -7.21
N LEU A 119 5.71 12.54 -7.86
CA LEU A 119 4.98 11.48 -7.15
C LEU A 119 5.85 10.78 -6.11
N TRP A 120 7.10 10.46 -6.48
CA TRP A 120 8.05 9.86 -5.53
C TRP A 120 8.34 10.78 -4.34
N LEU A 121 8.46 12.10 -4.59
CA LEU A 121 8.70 13.08 -3.54
C LEU A 121 7.50 13.19 -2.60
N ASP A 122 6.29 13.35 -3.16
CA ASP A 122 5.05 13.48 -2.40
C ASP A 122 4.78 12.23 -1.53
N MET A 123 5.01 11.03 -2.09
CA MET A 123 4.92 9.78 -1.33
C MET A 123 5.91 9.74 -0.17
N SER A 124 7.15 10.11 -0.42
CA SER A 124 8.22 10.09 0.57
C SER A 124 7.95 11.07 1.72
N GLU A 125 7.46 12.26 1.42
CA GLU A 125 7.04 13.25 2.41
C GLU A 125 5.78 12.81 3.16
N GLY A 126 4.80 12.22 2.46
CA GLY A 126 3.60 11.62 3.04
C GLY A 126 3.90 10.49 4.04
N PHE A 127 4.94 9.68 3.81
CA PHE A 127 5.36 8.66 4.78
C PHE A 127 5.79 9.25 6.14
N LEU A 128 6.42 10.41 6.15
CA LEU A 128 6.79 11.09 7.41
C LEU A 128 5.56 11.53 8.19
N GLU A 129 4.48 11.89 7.50
CA GLU A 129 3.21 12.28 8.10
C GLU A 129 2.47 11.05 8.67
N ILE A 130 2.21 10.04 7.85
CA ILE A 130 1.38 8.89 8.23
C ILE A 130 2.06 7.95 9.24
N PHE A 131 3.39 7.89 9.27
CA PHE A 131 4.11 7.07 10.26
C PHE A 131 4.43 7.80 11.56
N ASN A 132 3.91 9.03 11.73
CA ASN A 132 3.97 9.77 12.98
C ASN A 132 2.63 9.64 13.73
N ILE A 133 2.59 8.80 14.76
CA ILE A 133 1.37 8.54 15.55
C ILE A 133 0.76 9.81 16.20
N LYS A 134 1.55 10.88 16.36
CA LYS A 134 1.06 12.15 16.90
C LYS A 134 0.06 12.84 15.97
N ASN A 135 0.05 12.50 14.69
CA ASN A 135 -0.86 13.09 13.71
C ASN A 135 -2.27 12.48 13.78
N TYR A 136 -2.44 11.32 14.44
CA TYR A 136 -3.72 10.62 14.60
C TYR A 136 -4.58 11.15 15.77
N LYS A 137 -4.55 12.46 16.03
CA LYS A 137 -5.25 13.05 17.17
C LYS A 137 -6.77 13.02 17.06
N TYR A 138 -7.28 13.20 15.84
CA TYR A 138 -8.70 13.42 15.56
C TYR A 138 -9.39 12.23 14.88
N VAL A 139 -8.71 11.10 14.74
CA VAL A 139 -9.28 9.89 14.13
C VAL A 139 -10.30 9.23 15.05
N ASP A 140 -11.28 8.55 14.48
CA ASP A 140 -12.13 7.63 15.26
C ASP A 140 -11.31 6.40 15.66
N LYS A 141 -10.92 6.34 16.91
CA LYS A 141 -10.13 5.23 17.48
C LYS A 141 -10.89 3.91 17.56
N ASN A 142 -12.22 3.92 17.40
CA ASN A 142 -13.05 2.72 17.40
C ASN A 142 -13.19 2.12 16.00
N MET A 143 -12.80 2.85 14.94
CA MET A 143 -12.80 2.33 13.56
C MET A 143 -11.88 1.10 13.47
N PRO A 144 -12.42 -0.09 13.12
CA PRO A 144 -11.61 -1.28 12.95
C PRO A 144 -10.76 -1.19 11.67
N ILE A 145 -9.56 -1.74 11.73
CA ILE A 145 -8.63 -1.80 10.60
C ILE A 145 -8.21 -3.26 10.39
N LEU A 146 -8.31 -3.73 9.16
CA LEU A 146 -7.76 -5.00 8.71
C LEU A 146 -6.57 -4.73 7.77
N LEU A 147 -5.41 -5.30 8.10
CA LEU A 147 -4.28 -5.37 7.16
C LEU A 147 -4.21 -6.79 6.58
N ILE A 148 -3.99 -6.89 5.28
CA ILE A 148 -3.81 -8.17 4.59
C ILE A 148 -2.65 -8.07 3.60
N SER A 149 -1.77 -9.06 3.57
CA SER A 149 -0.58 -9.09 2.69
C SER A 149 -0.17 -10.53 2.44
N GLY A 150 0.44 -10.80 1.30
CA GLY A 150 1.07 -12.09 1.05
C GLY A 150 2.39 -12.24 1.80
N ASP A 151 2.78 -13.47 2.11
CA ASP A 151 4.11 -13.76 2.68
C ASP A 151 5.22 -13.66 1.62
N LEU A 152 4.87 -13.69 0.35
CA LEU A 152 5.77 -13.46 -0.78
C LEU A 152 5.70 -12.01 -1.32
N ASP A 153 4.96 -11.10 -0.67
CA ASP A 153 4.84 -9.70 -1.08
C ASP A 153 6.15 -8.94 -0.84
N ALA A 154 6.88 -8.61 -1.92
CA ALA A 154 8.13 -7.85 -1.85
C ALA A 154 7.94 -6.41 -1.32
N VAL A 155 6.81 -5.76 -1.60
CA VAL A 155 6.44 -4.45 -1.06
C VAL A 155 6.19 -4.55 0.45
N GLY A 156 5.54 -5.63 0.87
CA GLY A 156 5.25 -5.98 2.25
C GLY A 156 6.44 -6.54 3.04
N ASP A 157 7.68 -6.42 2.55
CA ASP A 157 8.88 -6.99 3.17
C ASP A 157 8.68 -8.50 3.49
N PHE A 158 8.15 -9.23 2.51
CA PHE A 158 7.89 -10.67 2.61
C PHE A 158 7.10 -11.03 3.88
N GLY A 159 5.92 -10.43 4.01
CA GLY A 159 4.99 -10.65 5.13
C GLY A 159 5.36 -9.94 6.43
N LYS A 160 6.52 -9.26 6.53
CA LYS A 160 6.97 -8.58 7.76
C LYS A 160 6.44 -7.15 7.89
N GLY A 161 6.12 -6.50 6.77
CA GLY A 161 5.73 -5.09 6.71
C GLY A 161 4.37 -4.82 7.31
N SER A 162 3.36 -5.62 6.94
CA SER A 162 1.99 -5.51 7.45
C SER A 162 1.92 -5.62 8.99
N PRO A 163 2.55 -6.60 9.65
CA PRO A 163 2.60 -6.64 11.12
C PRO A 163 3.34 -5.45 11.75
N LYS A 164 4.35 -4.88 11.09
CA LYS A 164 5.04 -3.65 11.56
C LYS A 164 4.10 -2.45 11.53
N LEU A 165 3.32 -2.32 10.45
CA LEU A 165 2.31 -1.28 10.32
C LEU A 165 1.19 -1.47 11.34
N ALA A 166 0.67 -2.69 11.50
CA ALA A 166 -0.34 -3.02 12.50
C ALA A 166 0.09 -2.66 13.93
N ARG A 167 1.32 -2.98 14.32
CA ARG A 167 1.85 -2.58 15.64
C ARG A 167 1.90 -1.07 15.84
N MET A 168 2.13 -0.29 14.78
CA MET A 168 2.07 1.17 14.86
C MET A 168 0.62 1.64 15.06
N LEU A 169 -0.30 1.14 14.24
CA LEU A 169 -1.72 1.54 14.26
C LEU A 169 -2.41 1.10 15.55
N ASN A 170 -2.05 -0.02 16.15
CA ASN A 170 -2.53 -0.49 17.46
C ASN A 170 -2.20 0.46 18.64
N LYS A 171 -1.26 1.42 18.44
CA LYS A 171 -1.03 2.48 19.42
C LYS A 171 -2.10 3.56 19.39
N VAL A 172 -2.94 3.57 18.37
CA VAL A 172 -3.96 4.58 18.09
C VAL A 172 -5.36 3.97 18.09
N PHE A 173 -5.56 2.93 17.30
CA PHE A 173 -6.87 2.28 17.09
C PHE A 173 -7.04 1.08 18.04
N LYS A 174 -8.27 0.85 18.49
CA LYS A 174 -8.60 -0.21 19.44
C LYS A 174 -8.62 -1.62 18.81
N LYS A 175 -8.93 -1.70 17.51
CA LYS A 175 -9.02 -2.96 16.77
C LYS A 175 -8.25 -2.86 15.47
N VAL A 176 -7.09 -3.50 15.42
CA VAL A 176 -6.25 -3.60 14.22
C VAL A 176 -5.82 -5.05 14.08
N ASP A 177 -6.32 -5.71 13.07
CA ASP A 177 -5.97 -7.07 12.73
C ASP A 177 -4.97 -7.10 11.56
N SER A 178 -4.05 -8.05 11.56
CA SER A 178 -3.09 -8.25 10.47
C SER A 178 -3.05 -9.72 10.10
N VAL A 179 -3.37 -10.02 8.85
CA VAL A 179 -3.40 -11.36 8.29
C VAL A 179 -2.37 -11.48 7.19
N ILE A 180 -1.57 -12.55 7.24
CA ILE A 180 -0.62 -12.91 6.18
C ILE A 180 -1.19 -14.13 5.45
N VAL A 181 -1.39 -13.99 4.15
CA VAL A 181 -1.82 -15.06 3.26
C VAL A 181 -0.58 -15.80 2.77
N GLN A 182 -0.49 -17.09 3.09
CA GLN A 182 0.65 -17.92 2.69
C GLN A 182 0.64 -18.13 1.18
N ASP A 183 1.84 -18.25 0.60
CA ASP A 183 2.06 -18.51 -0.82
C ASP A 183 1.43 -17.46 -1.75
N GLU A 184 1.20 -16.22 -1.26
CA GLU A 184 0.68 -15.12 -2.07
C GLU A 184 1.65 -13.95 -2.14
N LYS A 185 1.68 -13.29 -3.32
CA LYS A 185 2.48 -12.09 -3.59
C LYS A 185 1.71 -10.82 -3.25
N HIS A 186 1.92 -9.73 -3.98
CA HIS A 186 1.40 -8.40 -3.67
C HIS A 186 -0.12 -8.30 -3.78
N GLU A 187 -0.70 -8.85 -4.85
CA GLU A 187 -2.15 -8.82 -5.14
C GLU A 187 -2.85 -10.08 -4.62
N VAL A 188 -3.03 -10.18 -3.30
CA VAL A 188 -3.67 -11.34 -2.66
C VAL A 188 -5.13 -11.59 -3.07
N PHE A 189 -5.76 -10.65 -3.79
CA PHE A 189 -7.13 -10.76 -4.30
C PHE A 189 -7.20 -11.15 -5.78
N SER A 190 -6.06 -11.25 -6.44
CA SER A 190 -5.93 -11.67 -7.83
C SER A 190 -5.01 -12.89 -7.99
N GLY A 191 -4.44 -13.38 -6.87
CA GLY A 191 -3.57 -14.54 -6.87
C GLY A 191 -4.32 -15.87 -6.91
N THR A 192 -3.56 -16.95 -6.86
CA THR A 192 -4.09 -18.32 -6.93
C THR A 192 -4.95 -18.70 -5.72
N LEU A 193 -4.72 -18.06 -4.55
CA LEU A 193 -5.47 -18.29 -3.32
C LEU A 193 -6.47 -17.17 -2.98
N LYS A 194 -6.91 -16.38 -3.96
CA LYS A 194 -7.83 -15.24 -3.81
C LYS A 194 -9.09 -15.54 -3.00
N GLU A 195 -9.63 -16.75 -3.09
CA GLU A 195 -10.82 -17.15 -2.32
C GLU A 195 -10.59 -17.10 -0.80
N SER A 196 -9.39 -17.42 -0.35
CA SER A 196 -9.01 -17.28 1.07
C SER A 196 -9.02 -15.82 1.50
N SER A 197 -8.50 -14.93 0.66
CA SER A 197 -8.48 -13.48 0.89
C SER A 197 -9.91 -12.90 0.93
N TYR A 198 -10.80 -13.34 0.05
CA TYR A 198 -12.21 -12.94 0.07
C TYR A 198 -12.94 -13.39 1.35
N LYS A 199 -12.65 -14.58 1.86
CA LYS A 199 -13.23 -15.05 3.15
C LYS A 199 -12.77 -14.17 4.31
N ILE A 200 -11.52 -13.73 4.33
CA ILE A 200 -10.98 -12.85 5.36
C ILE A 200 -11.72 -11.51 5.36
N ILE A 201 -11.90 -10.88 4.17
CA ILE A 201 -12.68 -9.64 4.05
C ILE A 201 -14.13 -9.84 4.48
N LYS A 202 -14.79 -10.91 4.02
CA LYS A 202 -16.18 -11.20 4.38
C LYS A 202 -16.36 -11.29 5.90
N ASN A 203 -15.43 -11.93 6.59
CA ASN A 203 -15.47 -12.02 8.06
C ASN A 203 -15.24 -10.67 8.74
N PHE A 204 -14.46 -9.78 8.15
CA PHE A 204 -14.23 -8.44 8.68
C PHE A 204 -15.44 -7.51 8.51
N LEU A 205 -16.22 -7.69 7.44
CA LEU A 205 -17.38 -6.85 7.11
C LEU A 205 -18.64 -7.23 7.91
N ASN A 206 -18.72 -8.44 8.46
CA ASN A 206 -19.82 -8.92 9.31
C ASN A 206 -19.60 -8.55 10.78
#